data_05922ecab11098fe2d2283d67dc9a588
#
_entry.id   05922ecab11098fe2d2283d67dc9a588
#
_cell.length_a   1.000
_cell.length_b   1.000
_cell.length_c   1.000
_cell.angle_alpha   90.00
_cell.angle_beta   90.00
_cell.angle_gamma   90.00
#
_symmetry.space_group_name_H-M   'P 1'
#
loop_
_entity.id
_entity.type
_entity.pdbx_description
1 polymer ?
#
loop_
_entity_poly.entity_id
_entity_poly.type
_entity_poly.pdbx_seq_one_letter_code
_entity_poly.pdbx_strand_id
1 'polypeptide(L)'
;MKNYSEDASKQYHIQVGQGEVGRYVILPGDPKRCKKIAEYFDDPVFVADNREYVTYTGTLDGVKVSVTSTGIGGPSASIAMEELYRCGADTFVRIGTCGGMQLEVKSGDVVVATGAIRMEGTSKEYAPIEFPAVANLEVINALVEGAKREHCEFHTGVVQSKDSFYGQHEPEVKPVSYELMNKWEAWKRLGCLASEMESAALFVVASHLRVRAGSCFLVLANQEREKLGLENPVVHDTDKAIQVAVQAIRELIRADKAKER
;
A
#
# COMPACT_ATOMS: atom_id res chain seq x y z
N MET A 1 8.20 25.71 0.83
CA MET A 1 8.21 25.14 -0.56
C MET A 1 7.15 25.88 -1.37
N LYS A 2 7.40 26.16 -2.67
CA LYS A 2 6.40 26.81 -3.52
C LYS A 2 5.22 25.87 -3.77
N ASN A 3 4.01 26.32 -3.46
CA ASN A 3 2.78 25.62 -3.82
C ASN A 3 2.39 26.04 -5.25
N TYR A 4 2.14 25.08 -6.11
CA TYR A 4 1.74 25.30 -7.51
C TYR A 4 0.22 25.21 -7.71
N SER A 5 -0.54 24.95 -6.65
CA SER A 5 -2.01 24.93 -6.72
C SER A 5 -2.56 26.34 -7.03
N GLU A 6 -3.64 26.42 -7.80
CA GLU A 6 -4.39 27.66 -8.03
C GLU A 6 -5.03 28.17 -6.74
N ASP A 7 -5.51 27.25 -5.90
CA ASP A 7 -5.92 27.53 -4.52
C ASP A 7 -4.75 27.27 -3.57
N ALA A 8 -4.18 28.33 -2.99
CA ALA A 8 -3.05 28.26 -2.08
C ALA A 8 -3.34 27.45 -0.79
N SER A 9 -4.60 27.25 -0.43
CA SER A 9 -5.01 26.42 0.73
C SER A 9 -4.99 24.93 0.45
N LYS A 10 -4.86 24.51 -0.82
CA LYS A 10 -4.89 23.11 -1.28
C LYS A 10 -3.52 22.64 -1.75
N GLN A 11 -3.23 21.36 -1.59
CA GLN A 11 -2.06 20.73 -2.20
C GLN A 11 -2.28 20.57 -3.73
N TYR A 12 -1.20 20.67 -4.50
CA TYR A 12 -1.29 20.78 -5.95
C TYR A 12 -1.89 19.54 -6.63
N HIS A 13 -1.47 18.35 -6.24
CA HIS A 13 -1.92 17.13 -6.91
C HIS A 13 -3.21 16.58 -6.29
N ILE A 14 -3.26 16.42 -4.98
CA ILE A 14 -4.42 15.78 -4.34
C ILE A 14 -5.60 16.73 -4.12
N GLN A 15 -5.43 18.05 -4.29
CA GLN A 15 -6.45 19.09 -4.08
C GLN A 15 -7.13 19.01 -2.70
N VAL A 16 -6.37 18.65 -1.68
CA VAL A 16 -6.79 18.58 -0.27
C VAL A 16 -6.05 19.64 0.53
N GLY A 17 -6.75 20.25 1.49
CA GLY A 17 -6.21 21.26 2.39
C GLY A 17 -5.90 20.72 3.78
N GLN A 18 -5.24 21.55 4.59
CA GLN A 18 -4.91 21.21 5.96
C GLN A 18 -6.18 21.00 6.80
N GLY A 19 -6.23 19.91 7.58
CA GLY A 19 -7.38 19.56 8.42
C GLY A 19 -8.54 18.88 7.69
N GLU A 20 -8.50 18.75 6.36
CA GLU A 20 -9.53 18.02 5.60
C GLU A 20 -9.33 16.50 5.65
N VAL A 21 -8.16 16.02 6.02
CA VAL A 21 -7.86 14.59 6.22
C VAL A 21 -7.57 14.28 7.68
N GLY A 22 -7.73 13.01 8.04
CA GLY A 22 -7.31 12.48 9.35
C GLY A 22 -5.82 12.16 9.38
N ARG A 23 -5.28 11.94 10.60
CA ARG A 23 -3.88 11.51 10.75
C ARG A 23 -3.64 10.08 10.23
N TYR A 24 -4.68 9.22 10.16
CA TYR A 24 -4.64 7.87 9.63
C TYR A 24 -5.25 7.87 8.22
N VAL A 25 -4.49 7.41 7.24
CA VAL A 25 -4.93 7.38 5.85
C VAL A 25 -4.75 5.99 5.25
N ILE A 26 -5.84 5.47 4.66
CA ILE A 26 -5.79 4.24 3.85
C ILE A 26 -5.47 4.64 2.40
N LEU A 27 -4.51 3.95 1.78
CA LEU A 27 -4.01 4.24 0.44
C LEU A 27 -4.30 3.08 -0.54
N PRO A 28 -5.48 3.02 -1.20
CA PRO A 28 -5.68 2.14 -2.35
C PRO A 28 -4.99 2.68 -3.60
N GLY A 29 -4.64 1.82 -4.56
CA GLY A 29 -4.16 2.27 -5.87
C GLY A 29 -5.30 2.81 -6.73
N ASP A 30 -6.39 2.04 -6.87
CA ASP A 30 -7.54 2.36 -7.72
C ASP A 30 -8.47 3.39 -7.05
N PRO A 31 -8.75 4.55 -7.70
CA PRO A 31 -9.69 5.55 -7.20
C PRO A 31 -11.09 4.99 -6.88
N LYS A 32 -11.55 3.99 -7.64
CA LYS A 32 -12.87 3.38 -7.43
C LYS A 32 -13.01 2.67 -6.08
N ARG A 33 -11.89 2.27 -5.47
CA ARG A 33 -11.89 1.64 -4.14
C ARG A 33 -12.11 2.66 -3.02
N CYS A 34 -11.86 3.96 -3.23
CA CYS A 34 -11.97 4.97 -2.17
C CYS A 34 -13.38 5.02 -1.61
N LYS A 35 -14.41 5.03 -2.46
CA LYS A 35 -15.81 5.01 -2.00
C LYS A 35 -16.13 3.75 -1.21
N LYS A 36 -15.71 2.57 -1.70
CA LYS A 36 -15.93 1.29 -1.03
C LYS A 36 -15.26 1.23 0.34
N ILE A 37 -14.05 1.78 0.48
CA ILE A 37 -13.34 1.87 1.76
C ILE A 37 -14.04 2.86 2.69
N ALA A 38 -14.49 4.01 2.17
CA ALA A 38 -15.18 5.02 2.94
C ALA A 38 -16.52 4.54 3.53
N GLU A 39 -17.18 3.54 2.92
CA GLU A 39 -18.40 2.90 3.46
C GLU A 39 -18.18 2.21 4.82
N TYR A 40 -16.94 1.93 5.20
CA TYR A 40 -16.58 1.41 6.53
C TYR A 40 -16.36 2.50 7.58
N PHE A 41 -16.35 3.79 7.20
CA PHE A 41 -16.21 4.92 8.11
C PHE A 41 -17.56 5.41 8.60
N ASP A 42 -17.58 5.99 9.79
CA ASP A 42 -18.74 6.72 10.28
C ASP A 42 -18.77 8.11 9.61
N ASP A 43 -19.93 8.53 9.12
CA ASP A 43 -20.19 9.82 8.47
C ASP A 43 -19.17 10.20 7.37
N PRO A 44 -18.94 9.35 6.36
CA PRO A 44 -17.96 9.61 5.34
C PRO A 44 -18.39 10.76 4.43
N VAL A 45 -17.48 11.69 4.17
CA VAL A 45 -17.67 12.81 3.24
C VAL A 45 -16.66 12.73 2.10
N PHE A 46 -17.11 13.06 0.90
CA PHE A 46 -16.23 13.27 -0.25
C PHE A 46 -15.44 14.57 -0.05
N VAL A 47 -14.12 14.54 -0.30
CA VAL A 47 -13.24 15.70 -0.11
C VAL A 47 -12.73 16.24 -1.43
N ALA A 48 -12.14 15.39 -2.27
CA ALA A 48 -11.53 15.80 -3.53
C ALA A 48 -11.47 14.65 -4.54
N ASP A 49 -11.46 15.03 -5.82
CA ASP A 49 -11.18 14.15 -6.96
C ASP A 49 -10.34 14.96 -7.96
N ASN A 50 -9.06 14.62 -8.07
CA ASN A 50 -8.15 15.26 -9.01
C ASN A 50 -7.11 14.25 -9.50
N ARG A 51 -6.95 14.12 -10.80
CA ARG A 51 -6.07 13.13 -11.45
C ARG A 51 -6.45 11.71 -11.00
N GLU A 52 -5.47 10.94 -10.50
CA GLU A 52 -5.64 9.62 -9.90
C GLU A 52 -5.98 9.66 -8.40
N TYR A 53 -6.10 10.84 -7.80
CA TYR A 53 -6.30 11.03 -6.36
C TYR A 53 -7.75 11.35 -6.04
N VAL A 54 -8.43 10.39 -5.43
CA VAL A 54 -9.79 10.55 -4.88
C VAL A 54 -9.73 10.42 -3.38
N THR A 55 -10.28 11.40 -2.65
CA THR A 55 -10.20 11.45 -1.19
C THR A 55 -11.60 11.47 -0.56
N TYR A 56 -11.80 10.62 0.45
CA TYR A 56 -12.92 10.66 1.39
C TYR A 56 -12.37 10.74 2.82
N THR A 57 -13.11 11.40 3.69
CA THR A 57 -12.80 11.50 5.12
C THR A 57 -14.04 11.19 5.94
N GLY A 58 -13.87 10.47 7.04
CA GLY A 58 -14.91 10.14 8.00
C GLY A 58 -14.28 9.87 9.36
N THR A 59 -14.89 9.02 10.18
CA THR A 59 -14.33 8.64 11.48
C THR A 59 -14.32 7.12 11.68
N LEU A 60 -13.39 6.65 12.50
CA LEU A 60 -13.38 5.30 13.09
C LEU A 60 -13.11 5.44 14.58
N ASP A 61 -13.94 4.80 15.40
CA ASP A 61 -13.85 4.88 16.87
C ASP A 61 -13.77 6.34 17.39
N GLY A 62 -14.48 7.28 16.70
CA GLY A 62 -14.52 8.70 16.99
C GLY A 62 -13.26 9.48 16.60
N VAL A 63 -12.34 8.90 15.84
CA VAL A 63 -11.11 9.55 15.35
C VAL A 63 -11.21 9.77 13.84
N LYS A 64 -10.85 10.95 13.37
CA LYS A 64 -10.84 11.30 11.96
C LYS A 64 -9.86 10.43 11.19
N VAL A 65 -10.35 9.77 10.14
CA VAL A 65 -9.60 8.90 9.22
C VAL A 65 -9.92 9.28 7.78
N SER A 66 -9.02 8.95 6.88
CA SER A 66 -9.22 9.24 5.46
C SER A 66 -8.83 8.05 4.59
N VAL A 67 -9.32 8.07 3.38
CA VAL A 67 -8.85 7.23 2.28
C VAL A 67 -8.51 8.13 1.11
N THR A 68 -7.34 7.90 0.50
CA THR A 68 -6.90 8.62 -0.71
C THR A 68 -6.26 7.63 -1.67
N SER A 69 -6.72 7.59 -2.91
CA SER A 69 -6.08 6.75 -3.94
C SER A 69 -4.71 7.28 -4.32
N THR A 70 -3.84 6.39 -4.76
CA THR A 70 -2.47 6.72 -5.15
C THR A 70 -2.20 6.61 -6.64
N GLY A 71 -3.12 6.02 -7.42
CA GLY A 71 -2.78 5.54 -8.75
C GLY A 71 -1.80 4.37 -8.68
N ILE A 72 -1.01 4.18 -9.73
CA ILE A 72 -0.06 3.08 -9.89
C ILE A 72 1.37 3.62 -9.84
N GLY A 73 2.21 2.94 -9.08
CA GLY A 73 3.66 3.15 -9.05
C GLY A 73 4.17 4.13 -8.00
N GLY A 74 5.46 4.06 -7.77
CA GLY A 74 6.16 4.84 -6.76
C GLY A 74 6.01 6.35 -6.89
N PRO A 75 6.16 6.96 -8.09
CA PRO A 75 6.04 8.41 -8.25
C PRO A 75 4.70 8.95 -7.79
N SER A 76 3.60 8.34 -8.22
CA SER A 76 2.25 8.76 -7.86
C SER A 76 1.97 8.55 -6.37
N ALA A 77 2.37 7.40 -5.82
CA ALA A 77 2.18 7.09 -4.40
C ALA A 77 2.99 8.02 -3.48
N SER A 78 4.22 8.38 -3.86
CA SER A 78 5.07 9.30 -3.09
C SER A 78 4.50 10.71 -3.05
N ILE A 79 3.97 11.21 -4.17
CA ILE A 79 3.26 12.51 -4.22
C ILE A 79 2.08 12.51 -3.25
N ALA A 80 1.24 11.48 -3.29
CA ALA A 80 0.10 11.37 -2.37
C ALA A 80 0.53 11.44 -0.90
N MET A 81 1.54 10.65 -0.51
CA MET A 81 2.02 10.60 0.88
C MET A 81 2.62 11.92 1.32
N GLU A 82 3.45 12.56 0.50
CA GLU A 82 4.05 13.88 0.79
C GLU A 82 2.99 14.96 1.00
N GLU A 83 2.00 15.02 0.13
CA GLU A 83 0.95 16.04 0.21
C GLU A 83 -0.04 15.77 1.35
N LEU A 84 -0.39 14.50 1.61
CA LEU A 84 -1.20 14.12 2.78
C LEU A 84 -0.47 14.40 4.10
N TYR A 85 0.85 14.15 4.17
CA TYR A 85 1.67 14.54 5.33
C TYR A 85 1.60 16.03 5.60
N ARG A 86 1.66 16.88 4.58
CA ARG A 86 1.50 18.34 4.72
C ARG A 86 0.10 18.75 5.18
N CYS A 87 -0.91 17.90 4.94
CA CYS A 87 -2.27 18.09 5.42
C CYS A 87 -2.51 17.56 6.84
N GLY A 88 -1.48 16.97 7.49
CA GLY A 88 -1.52 16.51 8.87
C GLY A 88 -1.62 14.99 9.06
N ALA A 89 -1.53 14.20 7.99
CA ALA A 89 -1.47 12.74 8.09
C ALA A 89 -0.09 12.26 8.55
N ASP A 90 -0.03 11.25 9.44
CA ASP A 90 1.21 10.69 9.97
C ASP A 90 1.25 9.15 10.02
N THR A 91 0.18 8.52 9.58
CA THR A 91 0.05 7.05 9.60
C THR A 91 -0.66 6.58 8.35
N PHE A 92 0.01 5.74 7.58
CA PHE A 92 -0.44 5.31 6.27
C PHE A 92 -0.54 3.79 6.18
N VAL A 93 -1.68 3.29 5.73
CA VAL A 93 -1.93 1.87 5.48
C VAL A 93 -2.28 1.69 4.01
N ARG A 94 -1.35 1.13 3.23
CA ARG A 94 -1.63 0.76 1.85
C ARG A 94 -2.46 -0.52 1.80
N ILE A 95 -3.52 -0.48 1.00
CA ILE A 95 -4.30 -1.66 0.59
C ILE A 95 -4.19 -1.81 -0.93
N GLY A 96 -3.73 -2.95 -1.38
CA GLY A 96 -3.54 -3.20 -2.80
C GLY A 96 -3.89 -4.63 -3.20
N THR A 97 -3.43 -4.97 -4.40
CA THR A 97 -3.44 -6.32 -4.94
C THR A 97 -2.03 -6.71 -5.30
N CYS A 98 -1.72 -7.99 -5.27
CA CYS A 98 -0.41 -8.53 -5.61
C CYS A 98 -0.51 -9.84 -6.38
N GLY A 99 0.56 -10.23 -7.03
CA GLY A 99 0.77 -11.58 -7.55
C GLY A 99 1.61 -12.40 -6.56
N GLY A 100 1.15 -13.59 -6.18
CA GLY A 100 1.92 -14.50 -5.33
C GLY A 100 3.19 -15.01 -6.00
N MET A 101 4.26 -15.21 -5.22
CA MET A 101 5.55 -15.73 -5.68
C MET A 101 5.94 -17.08 -5.05
N GLN A 102 5.52 -17.34 -3.80
CA GLN A 102 5.72 -18.64 -3.14
C GLN A 102 4.50 -19.52 -3.34
N LEU A 103 4.67 -20.84 -3.45
CA LEU A 103 3.58 -21.77 -3.78
C LEU A 103 2.48 -21.83 -2.71
N GLU A 104 2.82 -21.56 -1.46
CA GLU A 104 1.88 -21.47 -0.34
C GLU A 104 1.02 -20.20 -0.36
N VAL A 105 1.44 -19.14 -1.05
CA VAL A 105 0.70 -17.88 -1.18
C VAL A 105 -0.35 -18.02 -2.28
N LYS A 106 -1.59 -18.30 -1.89
CA LYS A 106 -2.67 -18.64 -2.82
C LYS A 106 -3.53 -17.43 -3.16
N SER A 107 -4.25 -17.53 -4.26
CA SER A 107 -5.27 -16.55 -4.63
C SER A 107 -6.32 -16.41 -3.52
N GLY A 108 -6.66 -15.20 -3.16
CA GLY A 108 -7.59 -14.90 -2.07
C GLY A 108 -6.95 -14.76 -0.69
N ASP A 109 -5.69 -15.16 -0.52
CA ASP A 109 -4.94 -14.89 0.71
C ASP A 109 -4.59 -13.41 0.84
N VAL A 110 -4.26 -12.99 2.07
CA VAL A 110 -3.75 -11.65 2.35
C VAL A 110 -2.24 -11.71 2.59
N VAL A 111 -1.49 -10.79 1.99
CA VAL A 111 -0.06 -10.61 2.30
C VAL A 111 0.13 -9.32 3.06
N VAL A 112 0.75 -9.39 4.24
CA VAL A 112 1.20 -8.24 5.03
C VAL A 112 2.69 -8.06 4.80
N ALA A 113 3.09 -6.93 4.22
CA ALA A 113 4.49 -6.65 3.90
C ALA A 113 5.27 -6.23 5.13
N THR A 114 6.39 -6.90 5.42
CA THR A 114 7.35 -6.49 6.46
C THR A 114 8.45 -5.60 5.90
N GLY A 115 8.72 -5.71 4.61
CA GLY A 115 9.65 -4.90 3.85
C GLY A 115 9.43 -5.13 2.36
N ALA A 116 10.10 -4.34 1.54
CA ALA A 116 9.96 -4.42 0.10
C ALA A 116 11.31 -4.36 -0.64
N ILE A 117 11.44 -5.17 -1.68
CA ILE A 117 12.57 -5.12 -2.59
C ILE A 117 12.44 -3.85 -3.44
N ARG A 118 13.47 -3.01 -3.42
CA ARG A 118 13.53 -1.71 -4.11
C ARG A 118 13.90 -1.88 -5.59
N MET A 119 13.03 -2.56 -6.36
CA MET A 119 13.21 -2.75 -7.81
C MET A 119 12.45 -1.67 -8.61
N GLU A 120 12.44 -0.44 -8.08
CA GLU A 120 11.78 0.73 -8.65
C GLU A 120 12.71 1.96 -8.54
N GLY A 121 12.37 3.05 -9.21
CA GLY A 121 13.20 4.25 -9.27
C GLY A 121 12.97 5.25 -8.15
N THR A 122 11.73 5.42 -7.70
CA THR A 122 11.34 6.50 -6.80
C THR A 122 12.09 6.48 -5.48
N SER A 123 12.18 5.31 -4.83
CA SER A 123 12.87 5.21 -3.53
C SER A 123 14.36 5.55 -3.62
N LYS A 124 14.98 5.41 -4.80
CA LYS A 124 16.41 5.74 -5.03
C LYS A 124 16.67 7.24 -5.03
N GLU A 125 15.64 8.05 -5.33
CA GLU A 125 15.73 9.51 -5.24
C GLU A 125 15.53 10.04 -3.82
N TYR A 126 15.00 9.20 -2.90
CA TYR A 126 14.83 9.54 -1.48
C TYR A 126 15.98 9.03 -0.59
N ALA A 127 16.56 7.88 -0.92
CA ALA A 127 17.59 7.26 -0.10
C ALA A 127 18.54 6.39 -0.93
N PRO A 128 19.84 6.25 -0.53
CA PRO A 128 20.75 5.31 -1.17
C PRO A 128 20.20 3.88 -1.14
N ILE A 129 20.61 3.04 -2.09
CA ILE A 129 20.03 1.71 -2.29
C ILE A 129 20.22 0.79 -1.08
N GLU A 130 21.26 1.01 -0.29
CA GLU A 130 21.59 0.26 0.92
C GLU A 130 20.59 0.52 2.07
N PHE A 131 19.86 1.66 2.03
CA PHE A 131 18.82 1.92 3.02
C PHE A 131 17.61 1.00 2.76
N PRO A 132 17.20 0.18 3.73
CA PRO A 132 16.14 -0.80 3.51
C PRO A 132 14.75 -0.14 3.43
N ALA A 133 13.90 -0.65 2.55
CA ALA A 133 12.47 -0.31 2.54
C ALA A 133 11.73 -1.23 3.53
N VAL A 134 11.53 -0.78 4.76
CA VAL A 134 10.89 -1.54 5.83
C VAL A 134 9.59 -0.88 6.28
N ALA A 135 8.57 -1.70 6.55
CA ALA A 135 7.33 -1.22 7.12
C ALA A 135 7.50 -0.91 8.62
N ASN A 136 6.66 -0.02 9.14
CA ASN A 136 6.64 0.29 10.57
C ASN A 136 6.08 -0.90 11.36
N LEU A 137 6.78 -1.31 12.43
CA LEU A 137 6.43 -2.50 13.22
C LEU A 137 5.03 -2.40 13.86
N GLU A 138 4.62 -1.22 14.33
CA GLU A 138 3.27 -1.04 14.90
C GLU A 138 2.19 -1.27 13.85
N VAL A 139 2.43 -0.80 12.62
CA VAL A 139 1.49 -0.99 11.50
C VAL A 139 1.44 -2.45 11.06
N ILE A 140 2.61 -3.15 11.00
CA ILE A 140 2.66 -4.59 10.71
C ILE A 140 1.82 -5.36 11.74
N ASN A 141 2.04 -5.11 13.03
CA ASN A 141 1.32 -5.79 14.10
C ASN A 141 -0.19 -5.53 14.02
N ALA A 142 -0.59 -4.30 13.75
CA ALA A 142 -1.99 -3.93 13.58
C ALA A 142 -2.64 -4.64 12.37
N LEU A 143 -1.93 -4.76 11.25
CA LEU A 143 -2.40 -5.50 10.07
C LEU A 143 -2.52 -7.01 10.34
N VAL A 144 -1.57 -7.59 11.07
CA VAL A 144 -1.63 -9.01 11.48
C VAL A 144 -2.83 -9.26 12.40
N GLU A 145 -3.07 -8.39 13.38
CA GLU A 145 -4.26 -8.50 14.24
C GLU A 145 -5.56 -8.28 13.46
N GLY A 146 -5.57 -7.36 12.50
CA GLY A 146 -6.70 -7.19 11.57
C GLY A 146 -6.99 -8.45 10.77
N ALA A 147 -5.96 -9.10 10.20
CA ALA A 147 -6.12 -10.34 9.44
C ALA A 147 -6.65 -11.50 10.30
N LYS A 148 -6.18 -11.62 11.54
CA LYS A 148 -6.70 -12.61 12.50
C LYS A 148 -8.17 -12.38 12.84
N ARG A 149 -8.58 -11.12 13.09
CA ARG A 149 -9.96 -10.77 13.41
C ARG A 149 -10.92 -11.05 12.27
N GLU A 150 -10.48 -10.80 11.05
CA GLU A 150 -11.25 -11.08 9.83
C GLU A 150 -11.16 -12.55 9.38
N HIS A 151 -10.50 -13.40 10.17
CA HIS A 151 -10.31 -14.83 9.90
C HIS A 151 -9.77 -15.11 8.49
N CYS A 152 -8.83 -14.23 8.03
CA CYS A 152 -8.18 -14.40 6.74
C CYS A 152 -7.02 -15.39 6.83
N GLU A 153 -6.84 -16.20 5.79
CA GLU A 153 -5.54 -16.81 5.55
C GLU A 153 -4.56 -15.69 5.14
N PHE A 154 -3.43 -15.59 5.83
CA PHE A 154 -2.49 -14.51 5.58
C PHE A 154 -1.03 -14.92 5.74
N HIS A 155 -0.17 -14.19 5.05
CA HIS A 155 1.29 -14.37 5.08
C HIS A 155 1.96 -13.04 5.46
N THR A 156 3.07 -13.12 6.19
CA THR A 156 3.89 -11.95 6.54
C THR A 156 5.30 -12.12 6.01
N GLY A 157 5.82 -11.12 5.30
CA GLY A 157 7.18 -11.21 4.76
C GLY A 157 7.49 -10.11 3.75
N VAL A 158 8.59 -10.31 3.03
CA VAL A 158 9.08 -9.36 2.04
C VAL A 158 8.27 -9.47 0.76
N VAL A 159 7.94 -8.32 0.17
CA VAL A 159 7.33 -8.22 -1.17
C VAL A 159 8.31 -7.57 -2.15
N GLN A 160 8.04 -7.69 -3.45
CA GLN A 160 8.80 -6.96 -4.47
C GLN A 160 7.98 -5.78 -4.96
N SER A 161 8.58 -4.57 -4.97
CA SER A 161 8.03 -3.41 -5.68
C SER A 161 8.80 -3.17 -6.97
N LYS A 162 8.07 -3.09 -8.09
CA LYS A 162 8.62 -2.91 -9.44
C LYS A 162 7.94 -1.76 -10.16
N ASP A 163 8.60 -1.19 -11.18
CA ASP A 163 8.03 -0.16 -12.06
C ASP A 163 7.36 -0.73 -13.30
N SER A 164 7.77 -1.92 -13.77
CA SER A 164 7.24 -2.50 -14.99
C SER A 164 6.34 -3.70 -14.71
N PHE A 165 5.02 -3.52 -14.88
CA PHE A 165 4.06 -4.62 -14.81
C PHE A 165 4.36 -5.71 -15.85
N TYR A 166 4.54 -5.32 -17.10
CA TYR A 166 4.85 -6.27 -18.19
C TYR A 166 6.29 -6.79 -18.17
N GLY A 167 7.18 -6.19 -17.38
CA GLY A 167 8.50 -6.75 -17.10
C GLY A 167 8.44 -8.03 -16.27
N GLN A 168 7.36 -8.22 -15.49
CA GLN A 168 7.11 -9.44 -14.74
C GLN A 168 6.34 -10.49 -15.58
N HIS A 169 5.29 -10.06 -16.30
CA HIS A 169 4.35 -10.97 -16.94
C HIS A 169 4.79 -11.44 -18.31
N GLU A 170 5.65 -10.68 -18.98
CA GLU A 170 6.21 -10.99 -20.30
C GLU A 170 7.72 -10.68 -20.33
N PRO A 171 8.52 -11.22 -19.40
CA PRO A 171 9.95 -10.88 -19.30
C PRO A 171 10.74 -11.32 -20.52
N GLU A 172 10.31 -12.40 -21.19
CA GLU A 172 11.03 -13.04 -22.30
C GLU A 172 11.17 -12.10 -23.52
N VAL A 173 10.16 -11.24 -23.74
CA VAL A 173 10.13 -10.30 -24.87
C VAL A 173 10.77 -8.96 -24.57
N LYS A 174 11.32 -8.76 -23.36
CA LYS A 174 11.98 -7.51 -22.99
C LYS A 174 13.47 -7.54 -23.34
N PRO A 175 14.06 -6.41 -23.76
CA PRO A 175 15.51 -6.36 -24.09
C PRO A 175 16.41 -6.81 -22.93
N VAL A 176 15.97 -6.66 -21.68
CA VAL A 176 16.68 -7.05 -20.46
C VAL A 176 16.13 -8.33 -19.84
N SER A 177 15.59 -9.25 -20.66
CA SER A 177 14.94 -10.48 -20.22
C SER A 177 15.79 -11.28 -19.24
N TYR A 178 17.10 -11.43 -19.54
CA TYR A 178 18.06 -12.14 -18.69
C TYR A 178 18.12 -11.58 -17.27
N GLU A 179 18.07 -10.27 -17.12
CA GLU A 179 18.11 -9.61 -15.81
C GLU A 179 16.79 -9.81 -15.04
N LEU A 180 15.65 -9.62 -15.72
CA LEU A 180 14.32 -9.78 -15.14
C LEU A 180 14.10 -11.20 -14.64
N MET A 181 14.41 -12.19 -15.46
CA MET A 181 14.22 -13.62 -15.13
C MET A 181 15.16 -14.06 -14.01
N ASN A 182 16.43 -13.65 -14.05
CA ASN A 182 17.40 -13.99 -13.00
C ASN A 182 17.05 -13.35 -11.66
N LYS A 183 16.60 -12.08 -11.65
CA LYS A 183 16.13 -11.41 -10.45
C LYS A 183 14.88 -12.08 -9.86
N TRP A 184 13.90 -12.41 -10.72
CA TRP A 184 12.69 -13.12 -10.27
C TRP A 184 13.02 -14.43 -9.57
N GLU A 185 13.92 -15.23 -10.16
CA GLU A 185 14.37 -16.48 -9.57
C GLU A 185 15.13 -16.25 -8.23
N ALA A 186 15.96 -15.20 -8.17
CA ALA A 186 16.65 -14.84 -6.93
C ALA A 186 15.67 -14.43 -5.83
N TRP A 187 14.63 -13.63 -6.15
CA TRP A 187 13.61 -13.23 -5.19
C TRP A 187 12.81 -14.43 -4.65
N LYS A 188 12.47 -15.39 -5.50
CA LYS A 188 11.82 -16.64 -5.08
C LYS A 188 12.68 -17.43 -4.10
N ARG A 189 13.95 -17.61 -4.43
CA ARG A 189 14.91 -18.33 -3.55
C ARG A 189 15.14 -17.62 -2.22
N LEU A 190 14.98 -16.31 -2.16
CA LEU A 190 15.05 -15.51 -0.93
C LEU A 190 13.73 -15.50 -0.15
N GLY A 191 12.70 -16.18 -0.62
CA GLY A 191 11.41 -16.26 0.06
C GLY A 191 10.53 -15.01 -0.10
N CYS A 192 10.74 -14.19 -1.16
CA CYS A 192 9.83 -13.08 -1.45
C CYS A 192 8.42 -13.62 -1.70
N LEU A 193 7.43 -13.11 -0.96
CA LEU A 193 6.07 -13.66 -0.94
C LEU A 193 5.23 -13.27 -2.15
N ALA A 194 5.35 -12.00 -2.57
CA ALA A 194 4.47 -11.43 -3.57
C ALA A 194 5.11 -10.24 -4.29
N SER A 195 4.55 -9.88 -5.43
CA SER A 195 4.98 -8.75 -6.26
C SER A 195 3.86 -7.72 -6.40
N GLU A 196 4.21 -6.44 -6.16
CA GLU A 196 3.37 -5.26 -6.28
C GLU A 196 4.19 -4.06 -6.82
N MET A 197 3.77 -2.79 -6.68
CA MET A 197 4.42 -1.70 -7.38
C MET A 197 4.75 -0.45 -6.53
N GLU A 198 4.38 -0.35 -5.24
CA GLU A 198 4.44 0.91 -4.48
C GLU A 198 5.09 0.84 -3.09
N SER A 199 5.09 -0.31 -2.43
CA SER A 199 5.49 -0.41 -1.01
C SER A 199 6.92 0.06 -0.75
N ALA A 200 7.86 -0.23 -1.66
CA ALA A 200 9.25 0.21 -1.45
C ALA A 200 9.36 1.74 -1.42
N ALA A 201 8.69 2.43 -2.35
CA ALA A 201 8.64 3.88 -2.36
C ALA A 201 7.98 4.42 -1.09
N LEU A 202 6.79 3.90 -0.74
CA LEU A 202 6.05 4.35 0.44
C LEU A 202 6.82 4.15 1.75
N PHE A 203 7.51 3.02 1.93
CA PHE A 203 8.28 2.76 3.16
C PHE A 203 9.50 3.68 3.28
N VAL A 204 10.19 3.96 2.18
CA VAL A 204 11.33 4.87 2.18
C VAL A 204 10.89 6.32 2.37
N VAL A 205 9.81 6.75 1.69
CA VAL A 205 9.22 8.10 1.89
C VAL A 205 8.73 8.27 3.33
N ALA A 206 8.06 7.26 3.91
CA ALA A 206 7.63 7.30 5.31
C ALA A 206 8.83 7.45 6.28
N SER A 207 9.94 6.76 6.00
CA SER A 207 11.17 6.90 6.79
C SER A 207 11.76 8.32 6.67
N HIS A 208 11.76 8.92 5.47
CA HIS A 208 12.17 10.30 5.24
C HIS A 208 11.31 11.29 6.03
N LEU A 209 9.99 11.12 6.00
CA LEU A 209 9.03 11.98 6.69
C LEU A 209 8.92 11.67 8.19
N ARG A 210 9.53 10.56 8.66
CA ARG A 210 9.44 10.06 10.04
C ARG A 210 8.00 9.76 10.48
N VAL A 211 7.24 9.16 9.58
CA VAL A 211 5.85 8.74 9.78
C VAL A 211 5.71 7.23 9.72
N ARG A 212 4.56 6.68 10.10
CA ARG A 212 4.30 5.25 10.07
C ARG A 212 3.70 4.83 8.73
N ALA A 213 4.20 3.75 8.14
CA ALA A 213 3.60 3.14 6.97
C ALA A 213 3.66 1.61 7.02
N GLY A 214 2.66 0.97 6.45
CA GLY A 214 2.60 -0.47 6.22
C GLY A 214 1.69 -0.80 5.05
N SER A 215 1.72 -2.05 4.58
CA SER A 215 0.96 -2.47 3.42
C SER A 215 0.36 -3.86 3.61
N CYS A 216 -0.86 -4.05 3.11
CA CYS A 216 -1.47 -5.36 2.93
C CYS A 216 -2.07 -5.50 1.53
N PHE A 217 -2.13 -6.72 1.04
CA PHE A 217 -2.54 -7.01 -0.33
C PHE A 217 -3.44 -8.23 -0.38
N LEU A 218 -4.45 -8.16 -1.27
CA LEU A 218 -5.11 -9.37 -1.76
C LEU A 218 -4.22 -10.02 -2.82
N VAL A 219 -4.00 -11.32 -2.71
CA VAL A 219 -3.38 -12.11 -3.78
C VAL A 219 -4.41 -12.36 -4.88
N LEU A 220 -4.22 -11.74 -6.06
CA LEU A 220 -5.11 -11.94 -7.22
C LEU A 220 -4.95 -13.33 -7.82
N ALA A 221 -3.71 -13.72 -8.04
CA ALA A 221 -3.28 -14.98 -8.63
C ALA A 221 -1.80 -15.22 -8.31
N ASN A 222 -1.30 -16.41 -8.62
CA ASN A 222 0.10 -16.78 -8.42
C ASN A 222 0.64 -17.46 -9.69
N GLN A 223 1.50 -16.75 -10.43
CA GLN A 223 2.05 -17.25 -11.69
C GLN A 223 2.95 -18.48 -11.53
N GLU A 224 3.56 -18.71 -10.37
CA GLU A 224 4.37 -19.93 -10.14
C GLU A 224 3.47 -21.17 -9.96
N ARG A 225 2.30 -21.00 -9.33
CA ARG A 225 1.28 -22.06 -9.27
C ARG A 225 0.72 -22.37 -10.67
N GLU A 226 0.45 -21.33 -11.46
CA GLU A 226 -0.02 -21.46 -12.85
C GLU A 226 0.97 -22.28 -13.71
N LYS A 227 2.27 -21.93 -13.64
CA LYS A 227 3.34 -22.68 -14.36
C LYS A 227 3.38 -24.16 -14.00
N LEU A 228 3.00 -24.52 -12.79
CA LEU A 228 2.97 -25.90 -12.30
C LEU A 228 1.61 -26.58 -12.48
N GLY A 229 0.62 -25.92 -13.09
CA GLY A 229 -0.74 -26.44 -13.24
C GLY A 229 -1.47 -26.66 -11.93
N LEU A 230 -1.09 -25.94 -10.86
CA LEU A 230 -1.76 -25.98 -9.56
C LEU A 230 -3.00 -25.07 -9.60
N GLU A 231 -3.96 -25.35 -8.71
CA GLU A 231 -5.14 -24.50 -8.53
C GLU A 231 -4.74 -23.03 -8.32
N ASN A 232 -5.26 -22.14 -9.18
CA ASN A 232 -4.91 -20.72 -9.21
C ASN A 232 -6.08 -19.89 -9.78
N PRO A 233 -7.25 -19.86 -9.11
CA PRO A 233 -8.36 -19.02 -9.55
C PRO A 233 -7.96 -17.54 -9.43
N VAL A 234 -8.46 -16.69 -10.34
CA VAL A 234 -8.27 -15.25 -10.22
C VAL A 234 -9.31 -14.68 -9.26
N VAL A 235 -8.87 -14.02 -8.20
CA VAL A 235 -9.72 -13.41 -7.17
C VAL A 235 -9.63 -11.89 -7.25
N HIS A 236 -10.74 -11.23 -7.58
CA HIS A 236 -10.81 -9.77 -7.74
C HIS A 236 -11.41 -9.04 -6.55
N ASP A 237 -12.12 -9.75 -5.66
CA ASP A 237 -12.80 -9.14 -4.54
C ASP A 237 -11.81 -8.75 -3.43
N THR A 238 -11.57 -7.46 -3.29
CA THR A 238 -10.63 -6.89 -2.31
C THR A 238 -11.24 -6.68 -0.93
N ASP A 239 -12.49 -7.06 -0.67
CA ASP A 239 -13.18 -6.76 0.60
C ASP A 239 -12.40 -7.25 1.82
N LYS A 240 -11.91 -8.48 1.81
CA LYS A 240 -11.11 -9.02 2.92
C LYS A 240 -9.90 -8.14 3.25
N ALA A 241 -9.13 -7.74 2.24
CA ALA A 241 -7.96 -6.91 2.46
C ALA A 241 -8.35 -5.48 2.92
N ILE A 242 -9.48 -4.96 2.46
CA ILE A 242 -10.04 -3.68 2.94
C ILE A 242 -10.41 -3.79 4.42
N GLN A 243 -11.13 -4.83 4.82
CA GLN A 243 -11.51 -5.08 6.21
C GLN A 243 -10.28 -5.20 7.11
N VAL A 244 -9.24 -5.93 6.68
CA VAL A 244 -7.95 -6.02 7.38
C VAL A 244 -7.33 -4.63 7.58
N ALA A 245 -7.30 -3.78 6.56
CA ALA A 245 -6.76 -2.42 6.67
C ALA A 245 -7.59 -1.54 7.62
N VAL A 246 -8.91 -1.61 7.56
CA VAL A 246 -9.82 -0.87 8.47
C VAL A 246 -9.64 -1.33 9.92
N GLN A 247 -9.56 -2.64 10.18
CA GLN A 247 -9.29 -3.16 11.52
C GLN A 247 -7.90 -2.72 12.02
N ALA A 248 -6.89 -2.72 11.15
CA ALA A 248 -5.56 -2.24 11.51
C ALA A 248 -5.59 -0.77 11.95
N ILE A 249 -6.35 0.10 11.27
CA ILE A 249 -6.53 1.50 11.70
C ILE A 249 -7.20 1.56 13.08
N ARG A 250 -8.23 0.76 13.36
CA ARG A 250 -8.86 0.69 14.68
C ARG A 250 -7.88 0.25 15.78
N GLU A 251 -7.02 -0.74 15.50
CA GLU A 251 -5.98 -1.17 16.45
C GLU A 251 -4.95 -0.07 16.71
N LEU A 252 -4.51 0.65 15.68
CA LEU A 252 -3.57 1.77 15.81
C LEU A 252 -4.20 2.91 16.64
N ILE A 253 -5.45 3.27 16.39
CA ILE A 253 -6.19 4.27 17.17
C ILE A 253 -6.25 3.86 18.66
N ARG A 254 -6.57 2.60 18.96
CA ARG A 254 -6.62 2.10 20.35
C ARG A 254 -5.26 2.15 21.03
N ALA A 255 -4.21 1.72 20.32
CA ALA A 255 -2.84 1.76 20.83
C ALA A 255 -2.36 3.18 21.11
N ASP A 256 -2.64 4.13 20.21
CA ASP A 256 -2.24 5.52 20.37
C ASP A 256 -3.01 6.19 21.52
N LYS A 257 -4.33 5.97 21.63
CA LYS A 257 -5.13 6.46 22.79
C LYS A 257 -4.62 5.90 24.13
N ALA A 258 -4.08 4.68 24.14
CA ALA A 258 -3.51 4.08 25.35
C ALA A 258 -2.17 4.73 25.77
N LYS A 259 -1.39 5.23 24.81
CA LYS A 259 -0.11 5.94 25.07
C LYS A 259 -0.32 7.38 25.58
N GLU A 260 -1.47 8.00 25.27
CA GLU A 260 -1.82 9.38 25.68
C GLU A 260 -2.39 9.45 27.11
N ARG A 261 -2.69 8.31 27.75
CA ARG A 261 -3.16 8.18 29.14
C ARG A 261 -2.00 7.96 30.11
#